data_5d02b588e75a661538b1d7cf89d62cf4
#
_entry.id   5d02b588e75a661538b1d7cf89d62cf4
#
_cell.length_a   1.000
_cell.length_b   1.000
_cell.length_c   1.000
_cell.angle_alpha   90.00
_cell.angle_beta   90.00
_cell.angle_gamma   90.00
#
_symmetry.space_group_name_H-M   'P 1'
#
loop_
_entity.id
_entity.type
_entity.pdbx_description
1 polymer ?
#
loop_
_entity_poly.entity_id
_entity_poly.type
_entity_poly.pdbx_seq_one_letter_code
_entity_poly.pdbx_strand_id
1 'polypeptide(L)'
;MKVKPFENVRDQFGFCGIWCGSCSAGNGAIVELTRRYEEIVKKNKLEKWAPKDFDFGEFMKGLASIQKVPLCPGCLKGGGNPTCEVRTCALEKNLPSCSFCDQLRKPSNFQSLEKALPNIREDLIKIKNVALQELIEKYISELKGKFPHCILFCSAL
;
A
#
# COMPACT_ATOMS: atom_id res chain seq x y z
N MET A 1 7.43 3.83 19.24
CA MET A 1 7.27 4.91 18.24
C MET A 1 5.89 4.74 17.60
N LYS A 2 5.02 5.76 17.60
CA LYS A 2 3.74 5.66 16.88
C LYS A 2 4.04 5.69 15.38
N VAL A 3 3.68 4.61 14.72
CA VAL A 3 3.77 4.51 13.26
C VAL A 3 2.73 5.47 12.68
N LYS A 4 3.16 6.40 11.83
CA LYS A 4 2.23 7.22 11.07
C LYS A 4 2.03 6.58 9.69
N PRO A 5 0.80 6.16 9.37
CA PRO A 5 0.52 5.60 8.06
C PRO A 5 0.93 6.57 6.95
N PHE A 6 1.39 6.05 5.83
CA PHE A 6 1.82 6.75 4.62
C PHE A 6 3.16 7.50 4.67
N GLU A 7 3.67 7.94 5.80
CA GLU A 7 4.92 8.74 5.83
C GLU A 7 6.08 8.04 5.09
N ASN A 8 6.13 6.71 5.17
CA ASN A 8 7.19 5.91 4.54
C ASN A 8 7.07 5.78 3.02
N VAL A 9 5.87 5.90 2.46
CA VAL A 9 5.57 5.60 1.05
C VAL A 9 4.72 6.65 0.34
N ARG A 10 4.42 7.76 1.01
CA ARG A 10 3.55 8.82 0.50
C ARG A 10 3.94 9.30 -0.90
N ASP A 11 5.21 9.59 -1.07
CA ASP A 11 5.75 10.20 -2.28
C ASP A 11 6.39 9.17 -3.21
N GLN A 12 6.01 7.88 -3.08
CA GLN A 12 6.60 6.81 -3.86
C GLN A 12 5.59 6.17 -4.80
N PHE A 13 5.95 6.17 -6.09
CA PHE A 13 5.39 5.29 -7.09
C PHE A 13 6.37 4.16 -7.41
N GLY A 14 5.88 2.95 -7.58
CA GLY A 14 6.68 1.85 -8.08
C GLY A 14 7.10 2.10 -9.54
N PHE A 15 8.12 1.40 -10.00
CA PHE A 15 8.52 1.45 -11.42
C PHE A 15 7.35 1.15 -12.36
N CYS A 16 6.39 0.34 -11.92
CA CYS A 16 5.17 -0.01 -12.65
C CYS A 16 4.05 1.05 -12.58
N GLY A 17 4.26 2.19 -11.93
CA GLY A 17 3.28 3.26 -11.80
C GLY A 17 2.24 3.07 -10.69
N ILE A 18 2.29 1.97 -9.94
CA ILE A 18 1.42 1.79 -8.77
C ILE A 18 1.92 2.69 -7.63
N TRP A 19 1.02 3.49 -7.06
CA TRP A 19 1.33 4.28 -5.89
C TRP A 19 1.54 3.39 -4.66
N CYS A 20 2.72 3.46 -4.05
CA CYS A 20 3.05 2.65 -2.87
C CYS A 20 2.14 2.95 -1.67
N GLY A 21 1.60 4.16 -1.59
CA GLY A 21 0.61 4.56 -0.60
C GLY A 21 -0.72 3.81 -0.69
N SER A 22 -1.08 3.21 -1.82
CA SER A 22 -2.29 2.41 -1.98
C SER A 22 -2.21 1.02 -1.33
N CYS A 23 -1.03 0.56 -0.96
CA CYS A 23 -0.82 -0.75 -0.34
C CYS A 23 -1.07 -0.69 1.16
N SER A 24 -2.23 -1.15 1.63
CA SER A 24 -2.62 -1.11 3.05
C SER A 24 -1.68 -1.87 4.00
N ALA A 25 -1.03 -2.91 3.50
CA ALA A 25 0.00 -3.63 4.27
C ALA A 25 1.29 -2.82 4.38
N GLY A 26 1.76 -2.26 3.27
CA GLY A 26 3.03 -1.54 3.21
C GLY A 26 2.99 -0.14 3.79
N ASN A 27 1.85 0.55 3.69
CA ASN A 27 1.68 1.94 4.14
C ASN A 27 1.39 2.09 5.64
N GLY A 28 1.29 0.98 6.38
CA GLY A 28 1.02 0.98 7.83
C GLY A 28 -0.46 1.03 8.21
N ALA A 29 -1.39 1.05 7.24
CA ALA A 29 -2.82 1.11 7.52
C ALA A 29 -3.29 -0.05 8.39
N ILE A 30 -2.88 -1.28 8.06
CA ILE A 30 -3.25 -2.48 8.82
C ILE A 30 -2.77 -2.36 10.27
N VAL A 31 -1.53 -1.92 10.49
CA VAL A 31 -0.96 -1.73 11.83
C VAL A 31 -1.75 -0.73 12.63
N GLU A 32 -2.04 0.44 12.06
CA GLU A 32 -2.77 1.51 12.74
C GLU A 32 -4.23 1.15 13.02
N LEU A 33 -4.92 0.52 12.06
CA LEU A 33 -6.29 0.03 12.26
C LEU A 33 -6.36 -1.02 13.36
N THR A 34 -5.41 -1.96 13.37
CA THR A 34 -5.34 -3.00 14.41
C THR A 34 -5.09 -2.38 15.78
N ARG A 35 -4.22 -1.39 15.88
CA ARG A 35 -3.96 -0.66 17.11
C ARG A 35 -5.22 0.04 17.64
N ARG A 36 -5.93 0.78 16.77
CA ARG A 36 -7.19 1.45 17.14
C ARG A 36 -8.27 0.46 17.53
N TYR A 37 -8.35 -0.66 16.81
CA TYR A 37 -9.30 -1.70 17.13
C TYR A 37 -9.00 -2.34 18.49
N GLU A 38 -7.73 -2.64 18.78
CA GLU A 38 -7.32 -3.15 20.10
C GLU A 38 -7.69 -2.17 21.23
N GLU A 39 -7.49 -0.88 21.03
CA GLU A 39 -7.88 0.15 22.00
C GLU A 39 -9.41 0.14 22.25
N ILE A 40 -10.22 0.01 21.20
CA ILE A 40 -11.68 -0.10 21.33
C ILE A 40 -12.06 -1.36 22.10
N VAL A 41 -11.47 -2.50 21.77
CA VAL A 41 -11.68 -3.79 22.43
C VAL A 41 -11.42 -3.69 23.93
N LYS A 42 -10.26 -3.12 24.30
CA LYS A 42 -9.87 -2.93 25.71
C LYS A 42 -10.78 -1.95 26.45
N LYS A 43 -11.05 -0.78 25.85
CA LYS A 43 -11.89 0.28 26.43
C LYS A 43 -13.31 -0.24 26.75
N ASN A 44 -13.87 -1.04 25.86
CA ASN A 44 -15.22 -1.56 26.02
C ASN A 44 -15.27 -2.90 26.76
N LYS A 45 -14.13 -3.40 27.25
CA LYS A 45 -14.05 -4.67 28.00
C LYS A 45 -14.75 -5.82 27.25
N LEU A 46 -14.46 -5.93 25.94
CA LEU A 46 -15.11 -6.90 25.04
C LEU A 46 -15.07 -8.34 25.58
N GLU A 47 -14.00 -8.73 26.28
CA GLU A 47 -13.83 -10.03 26.92
C GLU A 47 -15.02 -10.42 27.80
N LYS A 48 -15.69 -9.44 28.44
CA LYS A 48 -16.80 -9.70 29.38
C LYS A 48 -18.10 -10.08 28.70
N TRP A 49 -18.34 -9.61 27.47
CA TRP A 49 -19.61 -9.78 26.78
C TRP A 49 -19.51 -10.37 25.37
N ALA A 50 -18.31 -10.56 24.85
CA ALA A 50 -18.09 -11.26 23.58
C ALA A 50 -18.57 -12.72 23.65
N PRO A 51 -18.91 -13.33 22.51
CA PRO A 51 -19.14 -14.77 22.40
C PRO A 51 -18.01 -15.57 23.02
N LYS A 52 -18.32 -16.73 23.61
CA LYS A 52 -17.33 -17.58 24.27
C LYS A 52 -16.88 -18.79 23.43
N ASP A 53 -17.09 -18.71 22.14
CA ASP A 53 -16.77 -19.72 21.14
C ASP A 53 -15.34 -19.56 20.56
N PHE A 54 -14.56 -18.59 21.05
CA PHE A 54 -13.16 -18.41 20.67
C PHE A 54 -12.29 -18.00 21.87
N ASP A 55 -10.96 -18.24 21.73
CA ASP A 55 -9.98 -17.86 22.74
C ASP A 55 -9.65 -16.35 22.64
N PHE A 56 -10.16 -15.58 23.61
CA PHE A 56 -9.93 -14.14 23.67
C PHE A 56 -8.45 -13.78 23.89
N GLY A 57 -7.71 -14.61 24.65
CA GLY A 57 -6.28 -14.40 24.88
C GLY A 57 -5.48 -14.53 23.59
N GLU A 58 -5.74 -15.56 22.79
CA GLU A 58 -5.10 -15.75 21.49
C GLU A 58 -5.49 -14.64 20.50
N PHE A 59 -6.75 -14.22 20.51
CA PHE A 59 -7.19 -13.07 19.71
C PHE A 59 -6.38 -11.80 20.04
N MET A 60 -6.20 -11.47 21.32
CA MET A 60 -5.42 -10.32 21.74
C MET A 60 -3.93 -10.43 21.37
N LYS A 61 -3.35 -11.62 21.48
CA LYS A 61 -1.99 -11.90 20.99
C LYS A 61 -1.89 -11.69 19.47
N GLY A 62 -2.90 -12.11 18.72
CA GLY A 62 -2.98 -11.89 17.26
C GLY A 62 -2.95 -10.40 16.92
N LEU A 63 -3.80 -9.58 17.58
CA LEU A 63 -3.80 -8.14 17.38
C LEU A 63 -2.42 -7.51 17.69
N ALA A 64 -1.81 -7.90 18.81
CA ALA A 64 -0.48 -7.41 19.20
C ALA A 64 0.61 -7.85 18.22
N SER A 65 0.48 -9.02 17.60
CA SER A 65 1.41 -9.53 16.59
C SER A 65 1.33 -8.74 15.29
N ILE A 66 0.12 -8.46 14.80
CA ILE A 66 -0.10 -7.65 13.58
C ILE A 66 0.51 -6.26 13.73
N GLN A 67 0.45 -5.65 14.91
CA GLN A 67 1.04 -4.34 15.17
C GLN A 67 2.57 -4.30 15.07
N LYS A 68 3.24 -5.45 15.06
CA LYS A 68 4.70 -5.56 14.89
C LYS A 68 5.13 -5.67 13.41
N VAL A 69 4.19 -5.74 12.47
CA VAL A 69 4.51 -5.82 11.04
C VAL A 69 5.31 -4.57 10.65
N PRO A 70 6.50 -4.73 10.06
CA PRO A 70 7.32 -3.60 9.66
C PRO A 70 6.69 -2.83 8.50
N LEU A 71 6.91 -1.51 8.47
CA LEU A 71 6.54 -0.70 7.33
C LEU A 71 7.37 -1.06 6.10
N CYS A 72 6.71 -1.11 4.96
CA CYS A 72 7.41 -1.27 3.69
C CYS A 72 8.22 0.00 3.36
N PRO A 73 9.51 -0.10 2.99
CA PRO A 73 10.29 1.07 2.59
C PRO A 73 9.85 1.66 1.24
N GLY A 74 8.96 0.98 0.51
CA GLY A 74 8.52 1.35 -0.83
C GLY A 74 9.35 0.71 -1.95
N CYS A 75 8.75 0.63 -3.13
CA CYS A 75 9.33 -0.07 -4.30
C CYS A 75 10.72 0.46 -4.68
N LEU A 76 10.90 1.79 -4.67
CA LEU A 76 12.18 2.44 -5.05
C LEU A 76 13.30 2.17 -4.04
N LYS A 77 12.97 1.76 -2.81
CA LYS A 77 13.91 1.43 -1.74
C LYS A 77 13.97 -0.08 -1.48
N GLY A 78 13.64 -0.90 -2.48
CA GLY A 78 13.72 -2.36 -2.41
C GLY A 78 12.56 -3.05 -1.72
N GLY A 79 11.51 -2.32 -1.32
CA GLY A 79 10.30 -2.90 -0.73
C GLY A 79 9.40 -3.60 -1.74
N GLY A 80 8.29 -4.17 -1.23
CA GLY A 80 7.33 -4.92 -2.04
C GLY A 80 7.84 -6.32 -2.40
N ASN A 81 7.43 -6.82 -3.57
CA ASN A 81 7.84 -8.16 -4.03
C ASN A 81 9.36 -8.19 -4.32
N PRO A 82 10.15 -9.04 -3.65
CA PRO A 82 11.60 -9.12 -3.88
C PRO A 82 11.94 -9.62 -5.29
N THR A 83 11.09 -10.43 -5.92
CA THR A 83 11.27 -11.02 -7.25
C THR A 83 10.49 -10.27 -8.34
N CYS A 84 10.27 -8.95 -8.17
CA CYS A 84 9.50 -8.17 -9.12
C CYS A 84 10.25 -7.98 -10.44
N GLU A 85 9.83 -8.68 -11.49
CA GLU A 85 10.43 -8.62 -12.84
C GLU A 85 10.38 -7.21 -13.43
N VAL A 86 9.31 -6.45 -13.16
CA VAL A 86 9.19 -5.06 -13.62
C VAL A 86 10.27 -4.18 -13.02
N ARG A 87 10.52 -4.32 -11.71
CA ARG A 87 11.59 -3.58 -11.03
C ARG A 87 12.97 -3.98 -11.54
N THR A 88 13.22 -5.28 -11.67
CA THR A 88 14.50 -5.79 -12.18
C THR A 88 14.79 -5.23 -13.57
N CYS A 89 13.83 -5.34 -14.49
CA CYS A 89 13.96 -4.81 -15.84
C CYS A 89 14.19 -3.27 -15.87
N ALA A 90 13.48 -2.52 -15.01
CA ALA A 90 13.66 -1.07 -14.95
C ALA A 90 15.04 -0.67 -14.43
N LEU A 91 15.55 -1.37 -13.42
CA LEU A 91 16.87 -1.17 -12.86
C LEU A 91 17.98 -1.50 -13.87
N GLU A 92 17.88 -2.63 -14.58
CA GLU A 92 18.82 -3.02 -15.64
C GLU A 92 18.89 -1.99 -16.77
N LYS A 93 17.76 -1.34 -17.08
CA LYS A 93 17.68 -0.29 -18.09
C LYS A 93 17.95 1.11 -17.56
N ASN A 94 18.29 1.26 -16.28
CA ASN A 94 18.48 2.56 -15.62
C ASN A 94 17.29 3.52 -15.79
N LEU A 95 16.05 2.99 -15.76
CA LEU A 95 14.86 3.80 -15.90
C LEU A 95 14.33 4.24 -14.53
N PRO A 96 13.96 5.52 -14.37
CA PRO A 96 13.33 6.00 -13.13
C PRO A 96 11.89 5.49 -12.96
N SER A 97 11.23 5.17 -14.06
CA SER A 97 9.89 4.58 -14.14
C SER A 97 9.72 3.90 -15.49
N CYS A 98 8.88 2.87 -15.55
CA CYS A 98 8.52 2.21 -16.80
C CYS A 98 7.73 3.12 -17.76
N SER A 99 7.18 4.24 -17.29
CA SER A 99 6.57 5.26 -18.16
C SER A 99 7.57 5.85 -19.18
N PHE A 100 8.87 5.79 -18.89
CA PHE A 100 9.94 6.24 -19.79
C PHE A 100 10.49 5.13 -20.69
N CYS A 101 9.91 3.92 -20.64
CA CYS A 101 10.36 2.79 -21.45
C CYS A 101 9.79 2.85 -22.87
N ASP A 102 10.66 2.92 -23.89
CA ASP A 102 10.22 2.92 -25.30
C ASP A 102 9.55 1.59 -25.73
N GLN A 103 9.84 0.53 -24.97
CA GLN A 103 9.30 -0.80 -25.21
C GLN A 103 8.10 -1.13 -24.29
N LEU A 104 7.51 -0.17 -23.61
CA LEU A 104 6.45 -0.41 -22.62
C LEU A 104 5.28 -1.25 -23.15
N ARG A 105 4.96 -1.17 -24.42
CA ARG A 105 3.88 -1.93 -25.06
C ARG A 105 4.21 -3.42 -25.32
N LYS A 106 5.49 -3.81 -25.25
CA LYS A 106 5.93 -5.16 -25.64
C LYS A 106 6.36 -6.08 -24.49
N PRO A 107 6.71 -5.63 -23.27
CA PRO A 107 7.36 -6.51 -22.30
C PRO A 107 6.42 -7.53 -21.68
N SER A 108 6.89 -8.78 -21.65
CA SER A 108 6.26 -9.90 -20.93
C SER A 108 6.16 -9.66 -19.41
N ASN A 109 7.04 -8.82 -18.87
CA ASN A 109 7.20 -8.56 -17.43
C ASN A 109 5.97 -7.93 -16.76
N PHE A 110 5.02 -7.42 -17.53
CA PHE A 110 3.74 -6.89 -17.03
C PHE A 110 2.61 -7.92 -16.96
N GLN A 111 2.79 -9.13 -17.51
CA GLN A 111 1.70 -10.12 -17.59
C GLN A 111 1.05 -10.43 -16.24
N SER A 112 1.86 -10.57 -15.18
CA SER A 112 1.35 -10.82 -13.82
C SER A 112 0.57 -9.64 -13.26
N LEU A 113 1.01 -8.41 -13.55
CA LEU A 113 0.33 -7.18 -13.12
C LEU A 113 -0.95 -6.93 -13.94
N GLU A 114 -0.95 -7.21 -15.23
CA GLU A 114 -2.11 -7.01 -16.09
C GLU A 114 -3.28 -7.93 -15.75
N LYS A 115 -3.01 -9.11 -15.17
CA LYS A 115 -4.08 -9.98 -14.64
C LYS A 115 -4.86 -9.29 -13.51
N ALA A 116 -4.17 -8.50 -12.67
CA ALA A 116 -4.78 -7.79 -11.55
C ALA A 116 -5.20 -6.36 -11.90
N LEU A 117 -4.49 -5.72 -12.82
CA LEU A 117 -4.64 -4.34 -13.25
C LEU A 117 -4.56 -4.26 -14.79
N PRO A 118 -5.63 -4.59 -15.51
CA PRO A 118 -5.61 -4.74 -16.97
C PRO A 118 -5.11 -3.51 -17.75
N ASN A 119 -5.31 -2.31 -17.22
CA ASN A 119 -4.97 -1.06 -17.89
C ASN A 119 -3.67 -0.42 -17.39
N ILE A 120 -2.84 -1.17 -16.64
CA ILE A 120 -1.65 -0.60 -15.99
C ILE A 120 -0.68 0.07 -16.96
N ARG A 121 -0.53 -0.44 -18.17
CA ARG A 121 0.38 0.14 -19.18
C ARG A 121 -0.16 1.43 -19.76
N GLU A 122 -1.44 1.48 -20.07
CA GLU A 122 -2.12 2.69 -20.55
C GLU A 122 -2.08 3.78 -19.48
N ASP A 123 -2.27 3.40 -18.23
CA ASP A 123 -2.20 4.34 -17.11
C ASP A 123 -0.77 4.87 -16.91
N LEU A 124 0.26 4.02 -17.07
CA LEU A 124 1.66 4.45 -17.08
C LEU A 124 1.95 5.50 -18.17
N ILE A 125 1.40 5.31 -19.37
CA ILE A 125 1.57 6.27 -20.47
C ILE A 125 0.92 7.61 -20.14
N LYS A 126 -0.28 7.58 -19.57
CA LYS A 126 -1.03 8.80 -19.18
C LYS A 126 -0.32 9.60 -18.09
N ILE A 127 0.32 8.94 -17.14
CA ILE A 127 0.96 9.61 -16.00
C ILE A 127 2.37 10.14 -16.27
N LYS A 128 2.96 9.84 -17.44
CA LYS A 128 4.35 10.20 -17.79
C LYS A 128 4.70 11.67 -17.54
N ASN A 129 3.75 12.57 -17.79
CA ASN A 129 3.95 14.03 -17.71
C ASN A 129 3.08 14.69 -16.63
N VAL A 130 2.49 13.91 -15.72
CA VAL A 130 1.65 14.43 -14.64
C VAL A 130 2.51 14.71 -13.42
N ALA A 131 2.30 15.82 -12.74
CA ALA A 131 3.01 16.15 -11.52
C ALA A 131 2.71 15.12 -10.41
N LEU A 132 3.75 14.74 -9.65
CA LEU A 132 3.63 13.75 -8.59
C LEU A 132 2.52 14.08 -7.59
N GLN A 133 2.40 15.33 -7.18
CA GLN A 133 1.40 15.78 -6.23
C GLN A 133 -0.04 15.60 -6.78
N GLU A 134 -0.25 15.94 -8.03
CA GLU A 134 -1.54 15.77 -8.70
C GLU A 134 -1.96 14.30 -8.78
N LEU A 135 -1.00 13.42 -9.08
CA LEU A 135 -1.22 11.97 -9.07
C LEU A 135 -1.62 11.46 -7.69
N ILE A 136 -0.92 11.90 -6.65
CA ILE A 136 -1.21 11.51 -5.26
C ILE A 136 -2.62 11.96 -4.87
N GLU A 137 -2.99 13.20 -5.14
CA GLU A 137 -4.32 13.75 -4.84
C GLU A 137 -5.43 12.98 -5.55
N LYS A 138 -5.22 12.66 -6.84
CA LYS A 138 -6.13 11.81 -7.61
C LYS A 138 -6.30 10.43 -6.98
N TYR A 139 -5.21 9.73 -6.66
CA TYR A 139 -5.28 8.41 -6.05
C TYR A 139 -5.96 8.44 -4.67
N ILE A 140 -5.67 9.45 -3.84
CA ILE A 140 -6.34 9.63 -2.56
C ILE A 140 -7.85 9.83 -2.75
N SER A 141 -8.26 10.65 -3.70
CA SER A 141 -9.68 10.88 -4.01
C SER A 141 -10.38 9.60 -4.46
N GLU A 142 -9.74 8.81 -5.33
CA GLU A 142 -10.29 7.52 -5.78
C GLU A 142 -10.39 6.51 -4.63
N LEU A 143 -9.40 6.46 -3.74
CA LEU A 143 -9.39 5.57 -2.59
C LEU A 143 -10.45 5.95 -1.55
N LYS A 144 -10.72 7.24 -1.33
CA LYS A 144 -11.79 7.71 -0.45
C LYS A 144 -13.15 7.12 -0.81
N GLY A 145 -13.46 7.05 -2.10
CA GLY A 145 -14.74 6.49 -2.57
C GLY A 145 -14.83 4.96 -2.46
N LYS A 146 -13.71 4.25 -2.59
CA LYS A 146 -13.66 2.78 -2.64
C LYS A 146 -13.37 2.13 -1.29
N PHE A 147 -12.61 2.82 -0.43
CA PHE A 147 -12.09 2.26 0.82
C PHE A 147 -12.26 3.27 1.96
N PRO A 148 -13.38 3.22 2.72
CA PRO A 148 -13.65 4.13 3.84
C PRO A 148 -12.54 4.18 4.89
N HIS A 149 -11.76 3.12 5.06
CA HIS A 149 -10.60 3.09 5.95
C HIS A 149 -9.48 4.06 5.51
N CYS A 150 -9.46 4.48 4.25
CA CYS A 150 -8.56 5.53 3.78
C CYS A 150 -8.87 6.91 4.38
N ILE A 151 -10.06 7.09 4.99
CA ILE A 151 -10.40 8.31 5.75
C ILE A 151 -9.38 8.56 6.88
N LEU A 152 -8.78 7.51 7.43
CA LEU A 152 -7.70 7.63 8.41
C LEU A 152 -6.49 8.41 7.89
N PHE A 153 -6.33 8.46 6.58
CA PHE A 153 -5.20 9.04 5.89
C PHE A 153 -5.48 10.48 5.44
N CYS A 154 -6.76 10.82 5.31
CA CYS A 154 -7.17 12.12 4.79
C CYS A 154 -7.16 13.22 5.84
N SER A 155 -7.18 12.86 7.12
CA SER A 155 -7.04 13.80 8.24
C SER A 155 -5.58 14.13 8.57
N ALA A 156 -4.63 13.51 7.87
CA ALA A 156 -3.19 13.73 8.05
C ALA A 156 -2.54 14.50 6.88
N LEU A 157 -3.35 14.91 5.90
CA LEU A 157 -2.98 15.78 4.79
C LEU A 157 -3.51 17.20 5.02
#